data_3c8d21f45bce9af36ac79b04f6e890f0
#
_entry.id   3c8d21f45bce9af36ac79b04f6e890f0
#
_cell.length_a   1.000
_cell.length_b   1.000
_cell.length_c   1.000
_cell.angle_alpha   90.00
_cell.angle_beta   90.00
_cell.angle_gamma   90.00
#
_symmetry.space_group_name_H-M   'P 1'
#
loop_
_entity.id
_entity.type
_entity.pdbx_description
1 polymer ?
#
loop_
_entity_poly.entity_id
_entity_poly.type
_entity_poly.pdbx_seq_one_letter_code
_entity_poly.pdbx_strand_id
1 'polypeptide(L)'
;MFGEIYSMHNEMSVAFQQLLEQAKPRVEQLCRELAVDELRLFGSAASDAFDPASSDVDLVVDFRNHDAPGISDRYFSLAEGLEEIFERPVDLVTTRAIKNPYFRRIVDETSRLIYAA
;
A
#
# COMPACT_ATOMS: atom_id res chain seq x y z
N MET A 1 -7.91 -6.91 -28.03
CA MET A 1 -6.89 -7.92 -27.83
C MET A 1 -5.57 -7.31 -27.37
N PHE A 2 -5.03 -6.35 -28.10
CA PHE A 2 -3.79 -5.69 -27.65
C PHE A 2 -3.97 -4.91 -26.35
N GLY A 3 -5.15 -4.34 -26.15
CA GLY A 3 -5.45 -3.63 -24.92
C GLY A 3 -5.38 -4.53 -23.67
N GLU A 4 -5.74 -5.78 -23.81
CA GLU A 4 -5.69 -6.74 -22.70
C GLU A 4 -4.25 -7.02 -22.31
N ILE A 5 -3.34 -7.11 -23.26
CA ILE A 5 -1.93 -7.33 -23.00
C ILE A 5 -1.34 -6.15 -22.24
N TYR A 6 -1.69 -4.93 -22.63
CA TYR A 6 -1.23 -3.72 -21.96
C TYR A 6 -1.80 -3.64 -20.54
N SER A 7 -3.06 -4.01 -20.36
CA SER A 7 -3.68 -4.03 -19.03
C SER A 7 -2.95 -4.96 -18.08
N MET A 8 -2.51 -6.11 -18.56
CA MET A 8 -1.78 -7.08 -17.76
C MET A 8 -0.46 -6.53 -17.24
N HIS A 9 0.22 -5.69 -18.03
CA HIS A 9 1.47 -5.09 -17.59
C HIS A 9 1.30 -4.03 -16.52
N ASN A 10 0.12 -3.39 -16.47
CA ASN A 10 -0.17 -2.30 -15.55
C ASN A 10 -1.00 -2.73 -14.35
N GLU A 11 -1.37 -3.99 -14.30
CA GLU A 11 -2.22 -4.49 -13.23
C GLU A 11 -1.39 -5.20 -12.16
N MET A 12 -1.94 -5.19 -10.96
CA MET A 12 -1.46 -5.94 -9.81
C MET A 12 -1.40 -7.42 -10.17
N SER A 13 -0.39 -8.15 -9.67
CA SER A 13 -0.30 -9.58 -9.91
C SER A 13 -1.53 -10.31 -9.35
N VAL A 14 -1.90 -11.42 -9.97
CA VAL A 14 -3.01 -12.24 -9.49
C VAL A 14 -2.75 -12.75 -8.08
N ALA A 15 -1.50 -13.12 -7.78
CA ALA A 15 -1.12 -13.59 -6.45
C ALA A 15 -1.38 -12.53 -5.38
N PHE A 16 -1.02 -11.27 -5.66
CA PHE A 16 -1.26 -10.20 -4.69
C PHE A 16 -2.74 -9.85 -4.62
N GLN A 17 -3.45 -9.87 -5.72
CA GLN A 17 -4.90 -9.62 -5.72
C GLN A 17 -5.61 -10.60 -4.81
N GLN A 18 -5.24 -11.88 -4.85
CA GLN A 18 -5.82 -12.89 -3.99
C GLN A 18 -5.51 -12.63 -2.51
N LEU A 19 -4.28 -12.27 -2.21
CA LEU A 19 -3.90 -11.88 -0.84
C LEU A 19 -4.71 -10.70 -0.36
N LEU A 20 -4.86 -9.69 -1.21
CA LEU A 20 -5.58 -8.47 -0.86
C LEU A 20 -7.06 -8.74 -0.64
N GLU A 21 -7.70 -9.57 -1.47
CA GLU A 21 -9.10 -9.91 -1.30
C GLU A 21 -9.38 -10.54 0.06
N GLN A 22 -8.51 -11.47 0.47
CA GLN A 22 -8.63 -12.12 1.78
C GLN A 22 -8.36 -11.15 2.92
N ALA A 23 -7.42 -10.24 2.74
CA ALA A 23 -6.98 -9.30 3.76
C ALA A 23 -7.86 -8.05 3.85
N LYS A 24 -8.64 -7.76 2.82
CA LYS A 24 -9.32 -6.47 2.66
C LYS A 24 -10.15 -6.04 3.87
N PRO A 25 -11.01 -6.87 4.46
CA PRO A 25 -11.79 -6.44 5.64
C PRO A 25 -10.90 -6.03 6.81
N ARG A 26 -9.81 -6.75 7.02
CA ARG A 26 -8.87 -6.45 8.11
C ARG A 26 -8.08 -5.18 7.84
N VAL A 27 -7.67 -4.96 6.59
CA VAL A 27 -6.97 -3.73 6.18
C VAL A 27 -7.89 -2.53 6.37
N GLU A 28 -9.12 -2.63 5.93
CA GLU A 28 -10.09 -1.55 6.07
C GLU A 28 -10.38 -1.21 7.53
N GLN A 29 -10.54 -2.22 8.37
CA GLN A 29 -10.77 -2.01 9.80
C GLN A 29 -9.58 -1.32 10.45
N LEU A 30 -8.38 -1.80 10.18
CA LEU A 30 -7.15 -1.22 10.74
C LEU A 30 -6.99 0.24 10.31
N CYS A 31 -7.23 0.53 9.04
CA CYS A 31 -7.14 1.89 8.52
C CYS A 31 -8.16 2.82 9.16
N ARG A 32 -9.37 2.35 9.38
CA ARG A 32 -10.39 3.15 10.05
C ARG A 32 -10.01 3.44 11.50
N GLU A 33 -9.51 2.45 12.21
CA GLU A 33 -9.10 2.62 13.61
C GLU A 33 -7.96 3.62 13.76
N LEU A 34 -7.07 3.68 12.78
CA LEU A 34 -5.90 4.54 12.84
C LEU A 34 -6.06 5.85 12.07
N ALA A 35 -7.26 6.14 11.61
CA ALA A 35 -7.61 7.37 10.88
C ALA A 35 -6.73 7.60 9.65
N VAL A 36 -6.62 6.56 8.83
CA VAL A 36 -5.93 6.63 7.55
C VAL A 36 -6.89 7.26 6.53
N ASP A 37 -6.40 8.22 5.75
CA ASP A 37 -7.15 8.79 4.64
C ASP A 37 -7.01 7.95 3.39
N GLU A 38 -5.77 7.59 3.03
CA GLU A 38 -5.50 6.76 1.86
C GLU A 38 -4.35 5.82 2.14
N LEU A 39 -4.45 4.63 1.58
CA LEU A 39 -3.37 3.65 1.57
C LEU A 39 -3.18 3.19 0.13
N ARG A 40 -1.97 3.35 -0.38
CA ARG A 40 -1.62 3.01 -1.75
C ARG A 40 -0.52 1.97 -1.78
N LEU A 41 -0.61 1.10 -2.77
CA LEU A 41 0.37 0.07 -3.01
C LEU A 41 1.34 0.55 -4.07
N PHE A 42 2.65 0.34 -3.87
CA PHE A 42 3.63 0.63 -4.92
C PHE A 42 4.67 -0.48 -4.97
N GLY A 43 5.70 -0.32 -5.82
CA GLY A 43 6.73 -1.34 -5.97
C GLY A 43 6.21 -2.62 -6.63
N SER A 44 6.81 -3.75 -6.28
CA SER A 44 6.49 -5.03 -6.92
C SER A 44 5.05 -5.47 -6.73
N ALA A 45 4.46 -5.19 -5.56
CA ALA A 45 3.09 -5.60 -5.27
C ALA A 45 2.05 -4.86 -6.13
N ALA A 46 2.39 -3.67 -6.63
CA ALA A 46 1.53 -2.89 -7.52
C ALA A 46 1.62 -3.33 -8.98
N SER A 47 2.48 -4.29 -9.28
CA SER A 47 2.75 -4.76 -10.63
C SER A 47 2.72 -6.28 -10.69
N ASP A 48 3.03 -6.84 -11.85
CA ASP A 48 3.11 -8.28 -12.03
C ASP A 48 4.44 -8.88 -11.53
N ALA A 49 5.33 -8.06 -10.99
CA ALA A 49 6.63 -8.51 -10.47
C ALA A 49 6.54 -9.08 -9.05
N PHE A 50 5.39 -9.07 -8.41
CA PHE A 50 5.23 -9.56 -7.05
C PHE A 50 5.43 -11.07 -6.98
N ASP A 51 6.34 -11.50 -6.10
CA ASP A 51 6.59 -12.91 -5.81
C ASP A 51 6.07 -13.21 -4.40
N PRO A 52 5.01 -14.02 -4.24
CA PRO A 52 4.47 -14.31 -2.91
C PRO A 52 5.46 -14.99 -1.96
N ALA A 53 6.53 -15.59 -2.50
CA ALA A 53 7.53 -16.26 -1.67
C ALA A 53 8.59 -15.31 -1.11
N SER A 54 8.86 -14.17 -1.78
CA SER A 54 10.02 -13.35 -1.43
C SER A 54 9.77 -11.85 -1.45
N SER A 55 8.73 -11.37 -2.10
CA SER A 55 8.49 -9.92 -2.21
C SER A 55 7.93 -9.35 -0.93
N ASP A 56 8.44 -8.17 -0.56
CA ASP A 56 7.87 -7.35 0.51
C ASP A 56 6.69 -6.54 -0.05
N VAL A 57 5.89 -6.00 0.84
CA VAL A 57 4.76 -5.12 0.46
C VAL A 57 5.18 -3.67 0.70
N ASP A 58 5.18 -2.88 -0.35
CA ASP A 58 5.54 -1.46 -0.29
C ASP A 58 4.27 -0.61 -0.32
N LEU A 59 4.08 0.21 0.70
CA LEU A 59 2.85 0.99 0.87
C LEU A 59 3.15 2.45 1.16
N VAL A 60 2.31 3.32 0.62
CA VAL A 60 2.32 4.75 0.96
C VAL A 60 1.03 5.05 1.71
N VAL A 61 1.15 5.68 2.86
CA VAL A 61 0.01 6.05 3.69
C VAL A 61 -0.12 7.57 3.79
N ASP A 62 -1.37 8.03 3.73
CA ASP A 62 -1.73 9.41 4.04
C ASP A 62 -2.67 9.36 5.25
N PHE A 63 -2.22 9.94 6.36
CA PHE A 63 -2.99 9.96 7.61
C PHE A 63 -3.85 11.20 7.71
N ARG A 64 -5.08 11.04 8.18
CA ARG A 64 -5.90 12.16 8.62
C ARG A 64 -5.27 12.75 9.88
N ASN A 65 -5.32 14.07 10.01
CA ASN A 65 -4.74 14.77 11.16
C ASN A 65 -3.28 14.37 11.40
N HIS A 66 -2.49 14.43 10.35
CA HIS A 66 -1.09 13.98 10.36
C HIS A 66 -0.19 14.80 11.31
N ASP A 67 -0.64 15.98 11.74
CA ASP A 67 0.09 16.82 12.70
C ASP A 67 -0.35 16.60 14.15
N ALA A 68 -1.31 15.73 14.37
CA ALA A 68 -1.85 15.49 15.70
C ALA A 68 -0.84 14.72 16.57
N PRO A 69 -0.87 14.92 17.91
CA PRO A 69 -0.09 14.07 18.81
C PRO A 69 -0.42 12.61 18.62
N GLY A 70 0.58 11.75 18.77
CA GLY A 70 0.38 10.31 18.62
C GLY A 70 0.51 9.78 17.21
N ILE A 71 0.92 10.64 16.26
CA ILE A 71 1.08 10.20 14.87
C ILE A 71 2.12 9.08 14.73
N SER A 72 3.18 9.12 15.52
CA SER A 72 4.20 8.07 15.49
C SER A 72 3.63 6.73 15.93
N ASP A 73 2.81 6.72 16.98
CA ASP A 73 2.17 5.49 17.44
C ASP A 73 1.22 4.94 16.39
N ARG A 74 0.49 5.79 15.71
CA ARG A 74 -0.41 5.39 14.62
C ARG A 74 0.38 4.78 13.47
N TYR A 75 1.51 5.39 13.13
CA TYR A 75 2.38 4.89 12.07
C TYR A 75 2.88 3.48 12.38
N PHE A 76 3.44 3.26 13.57
CA PHE A 76 3.97 1.98 13.94
C PHE A 76 2.87 0.92 14.11
N SER A 77 1.72 1.32 14.66
CA SER A 77 0.58 0.41 14.75
C SER A 77 0.08 -0.04 13.38
N LEU A 78 0.07 0.87 12.42
CA LEU A 78 -0.31 0.53 11.06
C LEU A 78 0.70 -0.42 10.42
N ALA A 79 1.98 -0.11 10.54
CA ALA A 79 3.03 -0.95 9.95
C ALA A 79 3.00 -2.37 10.53
N GLU A 80 2.93 -2.48 11.84
CA GLU A 80 2.88 -3.78 12.52
C GLU A 80 1.61 -4.55 12.16
N GLY A 81 0.48 -3.87 12.14
CA GLY A 81 -0.79 -4.51 11.79
C GLY A 81 -0.81 -5.01 10.35
N LEU A 82 -0.24 -4.25 9.44
CA LEU A 82 -0.17 -4.66 8.03
C LEU A 82 0.79 -5.84 7.85
N GLU A 83 1.91 -5.84 8.56
CA GLU A 83 2.83 -6.99 8.53
C GLU A 83 2.15 -8.25 9.03
N GLU A 84 1.36 -8.14 10.07
CA GLU A 84 0.60 -9.27 10.59
C GLU A 84 -0.44 -9.75 9.60
N ILE A 85 -1.17 -8.81 8.98
CA ILE A 85 -2.21 -9.14 8.00
C ILE A 85 -1.63 -9.83 6.77
N PHE A 86 -0.55 -9.29 6.22
CA PHE A 86 0.05 -9.83 4.99
C PHE A 86 1.06 -10.93 5.25
N GLU A 87 1.43 -11.17 6.50
CA GLU A 87 2.39 -12.20 6.92
C GLU A 87 3.72 -12.08 6.19
N ARG A 88 4.19 -10.83 6.03
CA ARG A 88 5.47 -10.52 5.38
C ARG A 88 5.91 -9.12 5.75
N PRO A 89 7.17 -8.77 5.50
CA PRO A 89 7.65 -7.42 5.75
C PRO A 89 6.89 -6.40 4.93
N VAL A 90 6.59 -5.27 5.56
CA VAL A 90 5.91 -4.14 4.94
C VAL A 90 6.82 -2.93 5.04
N ASP A 91 7.07 -2.29 3.90
CA ASP A 91 7.78 -1.02 3.85
C ASP A 91 6.72 0.09 3.74
N LEU A 92 6.53 0.80 4.83
CA LEU A 92 5.47 1.81 4.94
C LEU A 92 6.09 3.21 4.93
N VAL A 93 5.71 4.00 3.93
CA VAL A 93 6.19 5.36 3.75
C VAL A 93 4.99 6.30 3.86
N THR A 94 5.16 7.42 4.58
CA THR A 94 4.12 8.44 4.60
C THR A 94 4.26 9.33 3.38
N THR A 95 3.14 9.81 2.86
CA THR A 95 3.13 10.73 1.72
C THR A 95 4.03 11.94 1.98
N ARG A 96 4.01 12.45 3.19
CA ARG A 96 4.77 13.64 3.56
C ARG A 96 6.27 13.41 3.63
N ALA A 97 6.70 12.18 3.80
CA ALA A 97 8.12 11.83 3.82
C ALA A 97 8.74 11.76 2.43
N ILE A 98 7.89 11.69 1.41
CA ILE A 98 8.37 11.65 0.01
C ILE A 98 8.68 13.07 -0.43
N LYS A 99 9.95 13.45 -0.37
CA LYS A 99 10.39 14.81 -0.70
C LYS A 99 11.05 14.92 -2.07
N ASN A 100 11.56 13.81 -2.59
CA ASN A 100 12.15 13.78 -3.93
C ASN A 100 11.02 13.85 -4.96
N PRO A 101 10.93 14.91 -5.77
CA PRO A 101 9.83 15.07 -6.71
C PRO A 101 9.80 14.00 -7.80
N TYR A 102 10.94 13.45 -8.16
CA TYR A 102 11.02 12.38 -9.14
C TYR A 102 10.40 11.10 -8.59
N PHE A 103 10.75 10.72 -7.37
CA PHE A 103 10.19 9.55 -6.73
C PHE A 103 8.68 9.72 -6.48
N ARG A 104 8.28 10.92 -6.04
CA ARG A 104 6.86 11.20 -5.84
C ARG A 104 6.06 11.02 -7.12
N ARG A 105 6.61 11.49 -8.22
CA ARG A 105 5.95 11.35 -9.52
C ARG A 105 5.78 9.87 -9.91
N ILE A 106 6.81 9.06 -9.68
CA ILE A 106 6.74 7.63 -9.96
C ILE A 106 5.66 6.98 -9.10
N VAL A 107 5.61 7.29 -7.81
CA VAL A 107 4.60 6.76 -6.90
C VAL A 107 3.20 7.18 -7.37
N ASP A 108 3.00 8.46 -7.69
CA ASP A 108 1.71 8.97 -8.12
C ASP A 108 1.22 8.29 -9.40
N GLU A 109 2.13 8.02 -10.34
CA GLU A 109 1.79 7.42 -11.63
C GLU A 109 1.58 5.90 -11.55
N THR A 110 2.28 5.21 -10.65
CA THR A 110 2.30 3.75 -10.63
C THR A 110 1.62 3.13 -9.43
N SER A 111 1.30 3.90 -8.40
CA SER A 111 0.68 3.34 -7.20
C SER A 111 -0.76 2.92 -7.45
N ARG A 112 -1.24 1.98 -6.64
CA ARG A 112 -2.60 1.47 -6.68
C ARG A 112 -3.29 1.76 -5.36
N LEU A 113 -4.43 2.42 -5.42
CA LEU A 113 -5.22 2.71 -4.22
C LEU A 113 -5.83 1.42 -3.69
N ILE A 114 -5.59 1.10 -2.42
CA ILE A 114 -6.21 -0.07 -1.79
C ILE A 114 -7.14 0.30 -0.65
N TYR A 115 -7.07 1.52 -0.15
CA TYR A 115 -8.03 2.03 0.85
C TYR A 115 -8.16 3.53 0.72
N ALA A 116 -9.39 4.03 0.82
CA ALA A 116 -9.70 5.46 0.94
C ALA A 116 -10.86 5.63 1.92
N ALA A 117 -10.68 6.59 2.82
CA ALA A 117 -11.73 6.90 3.81
C ALA A 117 -12.96 7.54 3.16
#